data_ea001934b6f74af74496d6b252fd2ac2
#
_entry.id   ea001934b6f74af74496d6b252fd2ac2
#
_cell.length_a   1.000
_cell.length_b   1.000
_cell.length_c   1.000
_cell.angle_alpha   90.00
_cell.angle_beta   90.00
_cell.angle_gamma   90.00
#
_symmetry.space_group_name_H-M   'P 1'
#
loop_
_entity.id
_entity.type
_entity.pdbx_description
1 polymer ?
#
loop_
_entity_poly.entity_id
_entity_poly.type
_entity_poly.pdbx_seq_one_letter_code
_entity_poly.pdbx_strand_id
1 'polypeptide(L)'
;MYSMVGTKVVIVDDSSFSVAFMKSILQENGFEVVGSAGTLEEVKEVVKETKPSLVTMDMTLPGTDGFECIRAVHEIDESIKVIVVSSMMDDEIVKEAKDHNVSAYVQKPVDADELITAVNRVMASEELYELLQKEYFSVFKEALLDGLNRMTKTLLTYKDEYSDKKEYQSEGMTIIIGIIGKFSGRMLFDLSKESANKMAAAMIRKEPADQDEMIAALGEFANIVSGNACSILNRKNKAFGLRVAPPTILHGDSVLISAPSFPTTTAIADTVFGGLLLNVGFQRGDEKWM
;
A
#
# COMPACT_ATOMS: atom_id res chain seq x y z
N MET A 1 -3.06 17.34 14.79
CA MET A 1 -1.77 16.96 15.37
C MET A 1 -1.96 15.54 15.86
N TYR A 2 -1.57 14.55 15.04
CA TYR A 2 -1.67 13.15 15.41
C TYR A 2 -0.55 12.85 16.40
N SER A 3 -0.90 12.18 17.51
CA SER A 3 0.04 11.86 18.58
C SER A 3 0.86 10.64 18.16
N MET A 4 2.11 10.83 17.77
CA MET A 4 3.10 9.76 17.60
C MET A 4 3.63 9.21 18.94
N VAL A 5 2.92 9.49 20.04
CA VAL A 5 3.28 9.04 21.38
C VAL A 5 3.17 7.51 21.43
N GLY A 6 4.30 6.84 21.66
CA GLY A 6 4.39 5.41 21.83
C GLY A 6 4.92 4.62 20.62
N THR A 7 5.39 5.28 19.55
CA THR A 7 6.11 4.60 18.48
C THR A 7 7.40 3.99 19.03
N LYS A 8 7.50 2.67 18.95
CA LYS A 8 8.66 1.91 19.45
C LYS A 8 9.81 1.98 18.45
N VAL A 9 10.97 2.39 18.94
CA VAL A 9 12.19 2.54 18.13
C VAL A 9 13.31 1.67 18.71
N VAL A 10 14.03 0.95 17.85
CA VAL A 10 15.31 0.30 18.17
C VAL A 10 16.43 1.08 17.49
N ILE A 11 17.52 1.31 18.19
CA ILE A 11 18.72 1.98 17.69
C ILE A 11 19.80 0.94 17.44
N VAL A 12 20.29 0.83 16.21
CA VAL A 12 21.39 -0.06 15.83
C VAL A 12 22.62 0.78 15.52
N ASP A 13 23.60 0.73 16.42
CA ASP A 13 24.88 1.46 16.33
C ASP A 13 25.84 0.85 17.39
N ASP A 14 27.08 0.59 17.05
CA ASP A 14 28.08 0.02 17.97
C ASP A 14 28.70 1.06 18.92
N SER A 15 28.48 2.35 18.61
CA SER A 15 28.93 3.46 19.45
C SER A 15 27.93 3.76 20.57
N SER A 16 28.27 3.47 21.80
CA SER A 16 27.46 3.81 22.97
C SER A 16 27.12 5.32 23.06
N PHE A 17 28.02 6.18 22.55
CA PHE A 17 27.79 7.61 22.49
C PHE A 17 26.69 7.94 21.46
N SER A 18 26.76 7.38 20.25
CA SER A 18 25.73 7.56 19.21
C SER A 18 24.37 7.07 19.69
N VAL A 19 24.32 5.89 20.31
CA VAL A 19 23.10 5.33 20.89
C VAL A 19 22.51 6.28 21.96
N ALA A 20 23.32 6.75 22.90
CA ALA A 20 22.85 7.65 23.95
C ALA A 20 22.34 8.98 23.38
N PHE A 21 23.02 9.52 22.37
CA PHE A 21 22.68 10.77 21.71
C PHE A 21 21.33 10.65 20.95
N MET A 22 21.21 9.65 20.07
CA MET A 22 19.96 9.41 19.34
C MET A 22 18.79 9.08 20.28
N LYS A 23 19.05 8.31 21.36
CA LYS A 23 18.05 8.00 22.37
C LYS A 23 17.49 9.27 23.03
N SER A 24 18.36 10.22 23.41
CA SER A 24 17.93 11.51 23.99
C SER A 24 17.01 12.26 23.01
N ILE A 25 17.45 12.43 21.75
CA ILE A 25 16.68 13.13 20.71
C ILE A 25 15.32 12.48 20.52
N LEU A 26 15.26 11.16 20.35
CA LEU A 26 14.02 10.45 20.08
C LEU A 26 13.06 10.53 21.27
N GLN A 27 13.53 10.32 22.50
CA GLN A 27 12.71 10.36 23.70
C GLN A 27 12.16 11.77 23.99
N GLU A 28 12.97 12.81 23.79
CA GLU A 28 12.53 14.21 23.93
C GLU A 28 11.43 14.58 22.93
N ASN A 29 11.35 13.88 21.81
CA ASN A 29 10.33 14.06 20.78
C ASN A 29 9.17 13.05 20.84
N GLY A 30 9.05 12.31 21.96
CA GLY A 30 7.89 11.45 22.26
C GLY A 30 7.94 10.04 21.69
N PHE A 31 9.09 9.61 21.14
CA PHE A 31 9.32 8.23 20.69
C PHE A 31 9.76 7.34 21.86
N GLU A 32 9.33 6.08 21.84
CA GLU A 32 9.71 5.08 22.84
C GLU A 32 10.92 4.27 22.36
N VAL A 33 12.14 4.58 22.84
CA VAL A 33 13.32 3.75 22.53
C VAL A 33 13.28 2.49 23.40
N VAL A 34 12.94 1.36 22.78
CA VAL A 34 12.70 0.07 23.44
C VAL A 34 13.92 -0.83 23.48
N GLY A 35 14.98 -0.50 22.75
CA GLY A 35 16.24 -1.26 22.76
C GLY A 35 17.32 -0.65 21.90
N SER A 36 18.51 -1.23 21.98
CA SER A 36 19.63 -0.93 21.08
C SER A 36 20.43 -2.20 20.79
N ALA A 37 21.16 -2.22 19.70
CA ALA A 37 22.00 -3.33 19.25
C ALA A 37 23.26 -2.80 18.56
N GLY A 38 24.38 -3.53 18.67
CA GLY A 38 25.65 -3.22 18.02
C GLY A 38 26.16 -4.36 17.13
N THR A 39 25.46 -5.50 17.10
CA THR A 39 25.80 -6.69 16.29
C THR A 39 24.56 -7.28 15.62
N LEU A 40 24.73 -8.08 14.58
CA LEU A 40 23.65 -8.75 13.87
C LEU A 40 22.79 -9.65 14.77
N GLU A 41 23.44 -10.37 15.69
CA GLU A 41 22.76 -11.25 16.64
C GLU A 41 21.87 -10.45 17.59
N GLU A 42 22.41 -9.36 18.16
CA GLU A 42 21.64 -8.46 19.03
C GLU A 42 20.46 -7.80 18.26
N VAL A 43 20.65 -7.43 17.00
CA VAL A 43 19.55 -6.90 16.15
C VAL A 43 18.41 -7.91 16.05
N LYS A 44 18.73 -9.18 15.72
CA LYS A 44 17.72 -10.24 15.60
C LYS A 44 16.99 -10.48 16.92
N GLU A 45 17.68 -10.44 18.03
CA GLU A 45 17.10 -10.66 19.36
C GLU A 45 16.19 -9.50 19.76
N VAL A 46 16.71 -8.26 19.75
CA VAL A 46 15.97 -7.07 20.21
C VAL A 46 14.74 -6.80 19.36
N VAL A 47 14.81 -7.01 18.03
CA VAL A 47 13.67 -6.81 17.13
C VAL A 47 12.57 -7.83 17.38
N LYS A 48 12.91 -9.11 17.59
CA LYS A 48 11.92 -10.15 17.93
C LYS A 48 11.23 -9.91 19.26
N GLU A 49 11.98 -9.48 20.28
CA GLU A 49 11.45 -9.25 21.62
C GLU A 49 10.59 -7.99 21.71
N THR A 50 11.06 -6.89 21.12
CA THR A 50 10.41 -5.58 21.32
C THR A 50 9.37 -5.24 20.27
N LYS A 51 9.44 -5.88 19.09
CA LYS A 51 8.57 -5.61 17.92
C LYS A 51 8.46 -4.11 17.65
N PRO A 52 9.56 -3.45 17.27
CA PRO A 52 9.57 -2.02 17.02
C PRO A 52 8.83 -1.68 15.73
N SER A 53 8.32 -0.46 15.62
CA SER A 53 7.78 0.07 14.36
C SER A 53 8.87 0.72 13.50
N LEU A 54 9.98 1.10 14.13
CA LEU A 54 11.09 1.80 13.46
C LEU A 54 12.44 1.27 14.00
N VAL A 55 13.40 1.14 13.09
CA VAL A 55 14.81 0.88 13.42
C VAL A 55 15.67 1.98 12.79
N THR A 56 16.56 2.60 13.59
CA THR A 56 17.66 3.40 13.04
C THR A 56 18.87 2.47 12.90
N MET A 57 19.52 2.47 11.73
CA MET A 57 20.54 1.49 11.36
C MET A 57 21.84 2.17 10.95
N ASP A 58 22.91 1.95 11.71
CA ASP A 58 24.26 2.27 11.23
C ASP A 58 24.69 1.26 10.15
N MET A 59 25.32 1.77 9.12
CA MET A 59 25.86 0.93 8.05
C MET A 59 27.22 0.33 8.37
N THR A 60 27.92 0.87 9.38
CA THR A 60 29.27 0.42 9.77
C THR A 60 29.20 -0.26 11.14
N LEU A 61 29.01 -1.57 11.14
CA LEU A 61 28.96 -2.38 12.37
C LEU A 61 30.12 -3.38 12.41
N PRO A 62 30.64 -3.74 13.60
CA PRO A 62 31.71 -4.74 13.74
C PRO A 62 31.29 -6.12 13.23
N GLY A 63 31.99 -6.64 12.23
CA GLY A 63 31.82 -8.01 11.72
C GLY A 63 30.59 -8.25 10.84
N THR A 64 29.82 -7.20 10.50
CA THR A 64 28.69 -7.29 9.59
C THR A 64 28.51 -5.98 8.85
N ASP A 65 27.76 -5.99 7.75
CA ASP A 65 27.32 -4.75 7.10
C ASP A 65 25.89 -4.41 7.50
N GLY A 66 25.53 -3.10 7.42
CA GLY A 66 24.19 -2.65 7.79
C GLY A 66 23.11 -3.25 6.89
N PHE A 67 23.37 -3.58 5.64
CA PHE A 67 22.40 -4.20 4.75
C PHE A 67 22.06 -5.63 5.15
N GLU A 68 22.99 -6.38 5.71
CA GLU A 68 22.71 -7.69 6.28
C GLU A 68 21.78 -7.58 7.49
N CYS A 69 21.99 -6.58 8.34
CA CYS A 69 21.09 -6.27 9.45
C CYS A 69 19.70 -5.83 8.97
N ILE A 70 19.60 -5.00 7.93
CA ILE A 70 18.32 -4.58 7.33
C ILE A 70 17.56 -5.79 6.80
N ARG A 71 18.21 -6.69 6.06
CA ARG A 71 17.58 -7.95 5.60
C ARG A 71 17.03 -8.77 6.77
N ALA A 72 17.82 -8.92 7.84
CA ALA A 72 17.40 -9.65 9.02
C ALA A 72 16.20 -9.02 9.75
N VAL A 73 16.11 -7.69 9.79
CA VAL A 73 14.94 -6.96 10.31
C VAL A 73 13.71 -7.26 9.47
N HIS A 74 13.79 -7.15 8.14
CA HIS A 74 12.67 -7.37 7.22
C HIS A 74 12.26 -8.85 7.11
N GLU A 75 13.17 -9.81 7.35
CA GLU A 75 12.85 -11.24 7.48
C GLU A 75 12.00 -11.54 8.74
N ILE A 76 12.18 -10.76 9.81
CA ILE A 76 11.38 -10.87 11.02
C ILE A 76 10.00 -10.23 10.83
N ASP A 77 9.98 -9.00 10.31
CA ASP A 77 8.75 -8.27 10.00
C ASP A 77 9.02 -7.22 8.90
N GLU A 78 8.49 -7.46 7.70
CA GLU A 78 8.63 -6.59 6.53
C GLU A 78 7.98 -5.20 6.72
N SER A 79 7.11 -5.05 7.72
CA SER A 79 6.44 -3.79 8.02
C SER A 79 7.33 -2.79 8.78
N ILE A 80 8.38 -3.26 9.46
CA ILE A 80 9.29 -2.40 10.23
C ILE A 80 9.99 -1.40 9.30
N LYS A 81 9.92 -0.14 9.68
CA LYS A 81 10.60 0.94 8.94
C LYS A 81 12.07 1.01 9.33
N VAL A 82 12.93 1.19 8.36
CA VAL A 82 14.36 1.36 8.60
C VAL A 82 14.83 2.73 8.10
N ILE A 83 15.47 3.49 8.99
CA ILE A 83 16.17 4.73 8.67
C ILE A 83 17.66 4.44 8.81
N VAL A 84 18.39 4.56 7.71
CA VAL A 84 19.86 4.46 7.74
C VAL A 84 20.45 5.73 8.31
N VAL A 85 21.43 5.57 9.23
CA VAL A 85 22.19 6.66 9.85
C VAL A 85 23.67 6.38 9.64
N SER A 86 24.32 7.04 8.67
CA SER A 86 25.68 6.71 8.27
C SER A 86 26.53 7.92 7.90
N SER A 87 27.84 7.80 8.05
CA SER A 87 28.81 8.80 7.56
C SER A 87 29.09 8.67 6.06
N MET A 88 28.74 7.55 5.44
CA MET A 88 28.91 7.29 4.02
C MET A 88 27.65 7.67 3.26
N MET A 89 27.76 8.56 2.30
CA MET A 89 26.65 8.97 1.43
C MET A 89 27.18 9.08 0.00
N ASP A 90 27.34 7.94 -0.66
CA ASP A 90 27.61 7.90 -2.10
C ASP A 90 26.40 7.33 -2.86
N ASP A 91 26.38 7.55 -4.17
CA ASP A 91 25.26 7.16 -5.04
C ASP A 91 25.05 5.62 -5.06
N GLU A 92 26.10 4.82 -4.82
CA GLU A 92 26.01 3.35 -4.78
C GLU A 92 25.28 2.87 -3.52
N ILE A 93 25.64 3.41 -2.36
CA ILE A 93 24.98 3.10 -1.07
C ILE A 93 23.52 3.54 -1.09
N VAL A 94 23.23 4.73 -1.63
CA VAL A 94 21.85 5.23 -1.77
C VAL A 94 21.02 4.32 -2.68
N LYS A 95 21.60 3.79 -3.75
CA LYS A 95 20.93 2.87 -4.66
C LYS A 95 20.67 1.52 -3.97
N GLU A 96 21.68 0.97 -3.30
CA GLU A 96 21.56 -0.30 -2.57
C GLU A 96 20.55 -0.21 -1.43
N ALA A 97 20.51 0.92 -0.71
CA ALA A 97 19.50 1.19 0.32
C ALA A 97 18.06 1.14 -0.22
N LYS A 98 17.84 1.63 -1.46
CA LYS A 98 16.53 1.52 -2.13
C LYS A 98 16.16 0.08 -2.45
N ASP A 99 17.12 -0.71 -2.92
CA ASP A 99 16.91 -2.12 -3.24
C ASP A 99 16.61 -2.96 -1.99
N HIS A 100 17.01 -2.48 -0.80
CA HIS A 100 16.75 -3.07 0.51
C HIS A 100 15.56 -2.46 1.28
N ASN A 101 14.68 -1.72 0.60
CA ASN A 101 13.46 -1.14 1.18
C ASN A 101 13.71 -0.24 2.42
N VAL A 102 14.82 0.50 2.42
CA VAL A 102 15.13 1.51 3.45
C VAL A 102 14.16 2.69 3.30
N SER A 103 13.60 3.19 4.39
CA SER A 103 12.58 4.24 4.36
C SER A 103 13.15 5.67 4.32
N ALA A 104 14.30 5.91 4.91
CA ALA A 104 15.01 7.19 4.86
C ALA A 104 16.50 7.04 5.18
N TYR A 105 17.25 8.11 4.91
CA TYR A 105 18.67 8.22 5.20
C TYR A 105 18.95 9.51 5.97
N VAL A 106 19.78 9.42 7.00
CA VAL A 106 20.29 10.57 7.79
C VAL A 106 21.81 10.49 7.82
N GLN A 107 22.48 11.60 7.47
CA GLN A 107 23.93 11.64 7.41
C GLN A 107 24.51 11.91 8.81
N LYS A 108 25.60 11.22 9.18
CA LYS A 108 26.41 11.58 10.35
C LYS A 108 27.36 12.76 10.01
N PRO A 109 27.58 13.71 10.92
CA PRO A 109 27.10 13.76 12.30
C PRO A 109 25.59 14.03 12.36
N VAL A 110 24.87 13.29 13.20
CA VAL A 110 23.41 13.38 13.29
C VAL A 110 22.99 14.75 13.79
N ASP A 111 22.19 15.45 13.00
CA ASP A 111 21.46 16.63 13.42
C ASP A 111 20.09 16.24 13.99
N ALA A 112 19.71 16.82 15.13
CA ALA A 112 18.48 16.45 15.82
C ALA A 112 17.24 16.76 15.00
N ASP A 113 17.18 17.92 14.35
CA ASP A 113 16.03 18.35 13.55
C ASP A 113 15.91 17.49 12.28
N GLU A 114 17.03 17.11 11.66
CA GLU A 114 17.07 16.24 10.50
C GLU A 114 16.55 14.84 10.84
N LEU A 115 17.05 14.24 11.93
CA LEU A 115 16.60 12.92 12.40
C LEU A 115 15.10 12.91 12.67
N ILE A 116 14.61 13.89 13.43
CA ILE A 116 13.19 13.98 13.79
C ILE A 116 12.31 14.25 12.56
N THR A 117 12.77 15.05 11.62
CA THR A 117 12.07 15.29 10.35
C THR A 117 11.95 14.00 9.53
N ALA A 118 13.05 13.22 9.42
CA ALA A 118 13.05 11.94 8.74
C ALA A 118 12.09 10.92 9.41
N VAL A 119 12.18 10.77 10.74
CA VAL A 119 11.31 9.88 11.50
C VAL A 119 9.84 10.26 11.35
N ASN A 120 9.50 11.52 11.53
CA ASN A 120 8.12 12.00 11.41
C ASN A 120 7.57 11.76 10.00
N ARG A 121 8.36 12.00 8.94
CA ARG A 121 7.95 11.77 7.56
C ARG A 121 7.64 10.30 7.30
N VAL A 122 8.52 9.40 7.74
CA VAL A 122 8.38 7.95 7.57
C VAL A 122 7.16 7.44 8.33
N MET A 123 7.01 7.83 9.60
CA MET A 123 5.91 7.36 10.44
C MET A 123 4.55 7.93 10.02
N ALA A 124 4.49 9.20 9.60
CA ALA A 124 3.25 9.78 9.07
C ALA A 124 2.80 9.11 7.77
N SER A 125 3.72 8.66 6.94
CA SER A 125 3.41 7.89 5.74
C SER A 125 2.82 6.53 6.09
N GLU A 126 3.36 5.84 7.07
CA GLU A 126 2.86 4.54 7.53
C GLU A 126 1.47 4.63 8.15
N GLU A 127 1.26 5.58 9.06
CA GLU A 127 -0.08 5.82 9.65
C GLU A 127 -1.13 6.12 8.56
N LEU A 128 -0.74 6.88 7.55
CA LEU A 128 -1.62 7.19 6.43
C LEU A 128 -1.92 5.94 5.59
N TYR A 129 -0.94 5.06 5.40
CA TYR A 129 -1.14 3.79 4.71
C TYR A 129 -2.06 2.85 5.50
N GLU A 130 -1.85 2.73 6.80
CA GLU A 130 -2.73 1.92 7.68
C GLU A 130 -4.17 2.44 7.67
N LEU A 131 -4.36 3.77 7.69
CA LEU A 131 -5.67 4.37 7.56
C LEU A 131 -6.32 4.00 6.24
N LEU A 132 -5.57 4.06 5.13
CA LEU A 132 -6.06 3.64 3.82
C LEU A 132 -6.45 2.16 3.83
N GLN A 133 -5.59 1.27 4.37
CA GLN A 133 -5.84 -0.18 4.44
C GLN A 133 -7.12 -0.52 5.23
N LYS A 134 -7.42 0.21 6.28
CA LYS A 134 -8.64 0.05 7.07
C LYS A 134 -9.92 0.40 6.31
N GLU A 135 -9.84 1.39 5.43
CA GLU A 135 -11.01 2.07 4.88
C GLU A 135 -11.29 1.70 3.42
N TYR A 136 -10.24 1.43 2.62
CA TYR A 136 -10.39 1.42 1.17
C TYR A 136 -11.42 0.41 0.69
N PHE A 137 -11.39 -0.81 1.21
CA PHE A 137 -12.20 -1.89 0.63
C PHE A 137 -13.70 -1.69 0.87
N SER A 138 -14.08 -1.26 2.08
CA SER A 138 -15.47 -0.92 2.39
C SER A 138 -15.98 0.23 1.52
N VAL A 139 -15.14 1.24 1.27
CA VAL A 139 -15.49 2.37 0.41
C VAL A 139 -15.67 1.95 -1.05
N PHE A 140 -14.83 1.06 -1.57
CA PHE A 140 -14.99 0.53 -2.93
C PHE A 140 -16.24 -0.33 -3.08
N LYS A 141 -16.57 -1.15 -2.08
CA LYS A 141 -17.83 -1.92 -2.04
C LYS A 141 -19.05 -1.00 -2.03
N GLU A 142 -19.05 0.04 -1.22
CA GLU A 142 -20.12 1.03 -1.17
C GLU A 142 -20.27 1.76 -2.53
N ALA A 143 -19.16 2.21 -3.11
CA ALA A 143 -19.16 2.88 -4.40
C ALA A 143 -19.67 1.99 -5.54
N LEU A 144 -19.37 0.67 -5.50
CA LEU A 144 -19.90 -0.30 -6.46
C LEU A 144 -21.41 -0.47 -6.32
N LEU A 145 -21.91 -0.63 -5.10
CA LEU A 145 -23.34 -0.75 -4.82
C LEU A 145 -24.11 0.50 -5.29
N ASP A 146 -23.61 1.67 -4.93
CA ASP A 146 -24.21 2.96 -5.31
C ASP A 146 -24.16 3.18 -6.82
N GLY A 147 -23.03 2.88 -7.47
CA GLY A 147 -22.85 3.00 -8.92
C GLY A 147 -23.83 2.10 -9.67
N LEU A 148 -23.94 0.83 -9.27
CA LEU A 148 -24.87 -0.12 -9.87
C LEU A 148 -26.32 0.35 -9.73
N ASN A 149 -26.71 0.74 -8.51
CA ASN A 149 -28.06 1.21 -8.23
C ASN A 149 -28.42 2.49 -9.03
N ARG A 150 -27.49 3.42 -9.17
CA ARG A 150 -27.72 4.65 -9.94
C ARG A 150 -27.93 4.38 -11.41
N MET A 151 -27.13 3.49 -12.01
CA MET A 151 -27.15 3.25 -13.45
C MET A 151 -28.22 2.24 -13.88
N THR A 152 -28.47 1.20 -13.08
CA THR A 152 -29.36 0.10 -13.47
C THR A 152 -30.64 -0.02 -12.64
N LYS A 153 -30.74 0.71 -11.52
CA LYS A 153 -31.82 0.61 -10.53
C LYS A 153 -31.90 -0.78 -9.86
N THR A 154 -30.77 -1.51 -9.85
CA THR A 154 -30.66 -2.82 -9.20
C THR A 154 -29.68 -2.76 -8.03
N LEU A 155 -29.70 -3.77 -7.19
CA LEU A 155 -28.81 -3.94 -6.06
C LEU A 155 -27.93 -5.17 -6.27
N LEU A 156 -26.87 -5.25 -5.52
CA LEU A 156 -26.01 -6.43 -5.42
C LEU A 156 -25.95 -6.92 -3.98
N THR A 157 -25.54 -8.18 -3.80
CA THR A 157 -25.30 -8.78 -2.51
C THR A 157 -23.91 -9.40 -2.50
N TYR A 158 -23.07 -9.02 -1.53
CA TYR A 158 -21.77 -9.62 -1.35
C TYR A 158 -21.89 -11.00 -0.70
N LYS A 159 -21.26 -12.02 -1.28
CA LYS A 159 -21.28 -13.41 -0.77
C LYS A 159 -20.02 -13.75 0.00
N ASP A 160 -18.87 -13.52 -0.63
CA ASP A 160 -17.56 -13.91 -0.12
C ASP A 160 -16.61 -12.72 -0.16
N GLU A 161 -15.70 -12.68 0.82
CA GLU A 161 -14.62 -11.70 0.90
C GLU A 161 -13.36 -12.39 1.38
N TYR A 162 -12.26 -12.22 0.64
CA TYR A 162 -10.97 -12.82 0.98
C TYR A 162 -9.80 -11.97 0.50
N SER A 163 -8.66 -12.10 1.20
CA SER A 163 -7.40 -11.50 0.77
C SER A 163 -6.57 -12.56 0.07
N ASP A 164 -6.20 -12.32 -1.18
CA ASP A 164 -5.45 -13.27 -1.98
C ASP A 164 -4.37 -12.56 -2.82
N LYS A 165 -3.26 -13.27 -3.02
CA LYS A 165 -2.18 -12.90 -3.95
C LYS A 165 -2.10 -13.86 -5.14
N LYS A 166 -3.17 -14.63 -5.42
CA LYS A 166 -3.15 -15.66 -6.46
C LYS A 166 -3.55 -15.10 -7.82
N GLU A 167 -3.00 -15.72 -8.83
CA GLU A 167 -3.51 -15.59 -10.19
C GLU A 167 -4.91 -16.20 -10.26
N TYR A 168 -5.77 -15.61 -11.08
CA TYR A 168 -7.08 -16.18 -11.36
C TYR A 168 -7.40 -16.11 -12.85
N GLN A 169 -8.25 -17.00 -13.30
CA GLN A 169 -8.75 -17.02 -14.66
C GLN A 169 -9.98 -16.13 -14.76
N SER A 170 -9.98 -15.20 -15.73
CA SER A 170 -11.13 -14.37 -16.01
C SER A 170 -12.33 -15.20 -16.47
N GLU A 171 -13.52 -14.79 -16.06
CA GLU A 171 -14.79 -15.37 -16.52
C GLU A 171 -15.22 -14.88 -17.92
N GLY A 172 -14.45 -13.98 -18.53
CA GLY A 172 -14.68 -13.52 -19.90
C GLY A 172 -14.48 -12.04 -20.15
N MET A 173 -14.66 -11.19 -19.13
CA MET A 173 -14.39 -9.75 -19.22
C MET A 173 -13.78 -9.23 -17.92
N THR A 174 -12.57 -8.68 -18.04
CA THR A 174 -11.86 -8.04 -16.93
C THR A 174 -11.63 -6.57 -17.22
N ILE A 175 -11.97 -5.70 -16.27
CA ILE A 175 -11.76 -4.26 -16.35
C ILE A 175 -10.81 -3.86 -15.23
N ILE A 176 -9.68 -3.25 -15.58
CA ILE A 176 -8.64 -2.83 -14.65
C ILE A 176 -8.54 -1.31 -14.66
N ILE A 177 -8.62 -0.70 -13.48
CA ILE A 177 -8.39 0.73 -13.26
C ILE A 177 -7.15 0.88 -12.39
N GLY A 178 -6.13 1.54 -12.92
CA GLY A 178 -4.99 2.01 -12.12
C GLY A 178 -5.39 3.16 -11.21
N ILE A 179 -4.89 3.17 -9.98
CA ILE A 179 -5.11 4.25 -9.02
C ILE A 179 -3.76 4.88 -8.72
N ILE A 180 -3.68 6.21 -8.82
CA ILE A 180 -2.47 7.01 -8.66
C ILE A 180 -2.68 7.94 -7.48
N GLY A 181 -1.66 8.14 -6.64
CA GLY A 181 -1.73 9.04 -5.48
C GLY A 181 -0.52 8.86 -4.58
N LYS A 182 -0.64 9.22 -3.31
CA LYS A 182 0.40 8.94 -2.29
C LYS A 182 0.70 7.43 -2.25
N PHE A 183 -0.32 6.61 -2.42
CA PHE A 183 -0.23 5.15 -2.56
C PHE A 183 -0.82 4.75 -3.90
N SER A 184 -0.03 4.05 -4.71
CA SER A 184 -0.51 3.49 -5.96
C SER A 184 -1.31 2.22 -5.72
N GLY A 185 -2.28 1.96 -6.58
CA GLY A 185 -3.13 0.80 -6.43
C GLY A 185 -3.85 0.40 -7.71
N ARG A 186 -4.71 -0.60 -7.60
CA ARG A 186 -5.62 -0.96 -8.68
C ARG A 186 -6.98 -1.38 -8.15
N MET A 187 -8.00 -1.11 -8.96
CA MET A 187 -9.30 -1.77 -8.87
C MET A 187 -9.47 -2.66 -10.10
N LEU A 188 -10.10 -3.80 -9.90
CA LEU A 188 -10.40 -4.73 -10.97
C LEU A 188 -11.82 -5.27 -10.79
N PHE A 189 -12.59 -5.29 -11.89
CA PHE A 189 -13.82 -6.05 -12.05
C PHE A 189 -13.60 -7.23 -12.97
N ASP A 190 -14.21 -8.37 -12.63
CA ASP A 190 -14.30 -9.49 -13.55
C ASP A 190 -15.71 -10.07 -13.53
N LEU A 191 -16.20 -10.39 -14.70
CA LEU A 191 -17.56 -10.90 -14.89
C LEU A 191 -17.64 -11.73 -16.18
N SER A 192 -18.64 -12.62 -16.25
CA SER A 192 -18.85 -13.42 -17.46
C SER A 192 -19.30 -12.53 -18.62
N LYS A 193 -19.04 -12.97 -19.84
CA LYS A 193 -19.47 -12.28 -21.05
C LYS A 193 -20.98 -12.08 -21.09
N GLU A 194 -21.75 -13.03 -20.57
CA GLU A 194 -23.21 -12.93 -20.48
C GLU A 194 -23.63 -11.84 -19.47
N SER A 195 -23.01 -11.83 -18.29
CA SER A 195 -23.24 -10.79 -17.25
C SER A 195 -22.86 -9.41 -17.77
N ALA A 196 -21.75 -9.30 -18.51
CA ALA A 196 -21.28 -8.08 -19.13
C ALA A 196 -22.32 -7.48 -20.11
N ASN A 197 -22.83 -8.31 -21.00
CA ASN A 197 -23.87 -7.89 -21.95
C ASN A 197 -25.15 -7.41 -21.27
N LYS A 198 -25.68 -8.20 -20.31
CA LYS A 198 -26.90 -7.85 -19.57
C LYS A 198 -26.73 -6.55 -18.77
N MET A 199 -25.58 -6.38 -18.14
CA MET A 199 -25.27 -5.19 -17.34
C MET A 199 -25.13 -3.96 -18.22
N ALA A 200 -24.42 -4.05 -19.36
CA ALA A 200 -24.31 -2.97 -20.33
C ALA A 200 -25.67 -2.58 -20.91
N ALA A 201 -26.49 -3.55 -21.31
CA ALA A 201 -27.84 -3.31 -21.81
C ALA A 201 -28.71 -2.54 -20.81
N ALA A 202 -28.65 -2.91 -19.54
CA ALA A 202 -29.36 -2.20 -18.47
C ALA A 202 -28.87 -0.75 -18.28
N MET A 203 -27.57 -0.51 -18.42
CA MET A 203 -26.98 0.82 -18.30
C MET A 203 -27.37 1.75 -19.43
N ILE A 204 -27.25 1.27 -20.68
CA ILE A 204 -27.55 2.07 -21.88
C ILE A 204 -29.03 2.04 -22.22
N ARG A 205 -29.86 1.24 -21.53
CA ARG A 205 -31.30 1.05 -21.71
C ARG A 205 -31.70 0.56 -23.11
N LYS A 206 -30.85 -0.21 -23.73
CA LYS A 206 -31.06 -0.91 -25.02
C LYS A 206 -30.03 -2.03 -25.14
N GLU A 207 -30.25 -2.97 -26.05
CA GLU A 207 -29.17 -3.93 -26.37
C GLU A 207 -27.97 -3.20 -26.97
N PRO A 208 -26.73 -3.51 -26.56
CA PRO A 208 -25.54 -2.97 -27.22
C PRO A 208 -25.51 -3.32 -28.69
N ALA A 209 -25.20 -2.35 -29.55
CA ALA A 209 -25.15 -2.55 -30.99
C ALA A 209 -24.01 -3.52 -31.38
N ASP A 210 -22.93 -3.47 -30.64
CA ASP A 210 -21.74 -4.29 -30.85
C ASP A 210 -20.91 -4.42 -29.51
N GLN A 211 -19.80 -5.12 -29.62
CA GLN A 211 -18.91 -5.32 -28.48
C GLN A 211 -18.26 -4.01 -28.00
N ASP A 212 -18.00 -3.06 -28.87
CA ASP A 212 -17.35 -1.80 -28.53
C ASP A 212 -18.29 -0.92 -27.69
N GLU A 213 -19.61 -0.87 -28.00
CA GLU A 213 -20.58 -0.16 -27.16
C GLU A 213 -20.73 -0.80 -25.78
N MET A 214 -20.69 -2.13 -25.67
CA MET A 214 -20.68 -2.84 -24.40
C MET A 214 -19.42 -2.51 -23.59
N ILE A 215 -18.25 -2.56 -24.21
CA ILE A 215 -16.95 -2.23 -23.57
C ILE A 215 -16.94 -0.79 -23.08
N ALA A 216 -17.43 0.15 -23.88
CA ALA A 216 -17.51 1.55 -23.51
C ALA A 216 -18.41 1.77 -22.28
N ALA A 217 -19.58 1.14 -22.24
CA ALA A 217 -20.51 1.26 -21.12
C ALA A 217 -19.92 0.71 -19.81
N LEU A 218 -19.27 -0.45 -19.86
CA LEU A 218 -18.65 -1.08 -18.70
C LEU A 218 -17.38 -0.35 -18.24
N GLY A 219 -16.60 0.18 -19.17
CA GLY A 219 -15.43 1.01 -18.87
C GLY A 219 -15.83 2.31 -18.16
N GLU A 220 -16.89 2.97 -18.62
CA GLU A 220 -17.43 4.16 -17.96
C GLU A 220 -17.98 3.84 -16.57
N PHE A 221 -18.67 2.71 -16.39
CA PHE A 221 -19.12 2.25 -15.09
C PHE A 221 -17.95 2.06 -14.12
N ALA A 222 -16.90 1.34 -14.53
CA ALA A 222 -15.74 1.12 -13.70
C ALA A 222 -15.03 2.44 -13.33
N ASN A 223 -14.95 3.37 -14.28
CA ASN A 223 -14.38 4.70 -14.05
C ASN A 223 -15.21 5.50 -13.02
N ILE A 224 -16.54 5.48 -13.11
CA ILE A 224 -17.44 6.14 -12.15
C ILE A 224 -17.29 5.54 -10.76
N VAL A 225 -17.28 4.21 -10.63
CA VAL A 225 -17.15 3.53 -9.34
C VAL A 225 -15.80 3.85 -8.68
N SER A 226 -14.71 3.69 -9.41
CA SER A 226 -13.37 3.98 -8.90
C SER A 226 -13.16 5.45 -8.57
N GLY A 227 -13.67 6.35 -9.42
CA GLY A 227 -13.61 7.80 -9.19
C GLY A 227 -14.40 8.23 -7.95
N ASN A 228 -15.59 7.67 -7.73
CA ASN A 228 -16.38 7.90 -6.52
C ASN A 228 -15.66 7.37 -5.27
N ALA A 229 -15.13 6.16 -5.30
CA ALA A 229 -14.39 5.59 -4.18
C ALA A 229 -13.15 6.44 -3.83
N CYS A 230 -12.34 6.82 -4.81
CA CYS A 230 -11.20 7.72 -4.61
C CYS A 230 -11.62 9.08 -4.04
N SER A 231 -12.75 9.64 -4.52
CA SER A 231 -13.30 10.90 -4.01
C SER A 231 -13.74 10.80 -2.54
N ILE A 232 -14.34 9.69 -2.15
CA ILE A 232 -14.73 9.43 -0.75
C ILE A 232 -13.49 9.33 0.13
N LEU A 233 -12.49 8.55 -0.28
CA LEU A 233 -11.23 8.40 0.45
C LEU A 233 -10.49 9.74 0.59
N ASN A 234 -10.39 10.53 -0.49
CA ASN A 234 -9.77 11.85 -0.46
C ASN A 234 -10.52 12.85 0.45
N ARG A 235 -11.84 12.72 0.61
CA ARG A 235 -12.58 13.53 1.60
C ARG A 235 -12.27 13.13 3.04
N LYS A 236 -12.01 11.82 3.29
CA LYS A 236 -11.58 11.34 4.61
C LYS A 236 -10.17 11.85 4.96
N ASN A 237 -9.25 11.80 4.00
CA ASN A 237 -7.92 12.39 4.14
C ASN A 237 -7.37 12.91 2.81
N LYS A 238 -7.20 14.22 2.71
CA LYS A 238 -6.69 14.89 1.48
C LYS A 238 -5.26 14.45 1.10
N ALA A 239 -4.47 13.96 2.05
CA ALA A 239 -3.11 13.51 1.80
C ALA A 239 -3.04 12.24 0.94
N PHE A 240 -4.11 11.46 0.82
CA PHE A 240 -4.17 10.34 -0.12
C PHE A 240 -3.96 10.78 -1.58
N GLY A 241 -4.57 11.88 -1.99
CA GLY A 241 -4.42 12.47 -3.33
C GLY A 241 -4.77 11.49 -4.47
N LEU A 242 -5.70 10.56 -4.23
CA LEU A 242 -6.03 9.48 -5.16
C LEU A 242 -6.72 9.99 -6.42
N ARG A 243 -6.27 9.48 -7.56
CA ARG A 243 -6.83 9.73 -8.89
C ARG A 243 -6.87 8.43 -9.67
N VAL A 244 -7.81 8.30 -10.59
CA VAL A 244 -7.95 7.12 -11.43
C VAL A 244 -7.30 7.32 -12.79
N ALA A 245 -6.69 6.25 -13.31
CA ALA A 245 -6.21 6.17 -14.69
C ALA A 245 -7.36 5.68 -15.60
N PRO A 246 -7.25 5.87 -16.92
CA PRO A 246 -8.20 5.28 -17.87
C PRO A 246 -8.30 3.75 -17.69
N PRO A 247 -9.49 3.16 -17.95
CA PRO A 247 -9.69 1.73 -17.83
C PRO A 247 -8.91 0.95 -18.90
N THR A 248 -8.34 -0.18 -18.49
CA THR A 248 -7.83 -1.23 -19.41
C THR A 248 -8.82 -2.37 -19.38
N ILE A 249 -9.29 -2.80 -20.55
CA ILE A 249 -10.30 -3.86 -20.65
C ILE A 249 -9.70 -5.05 -21.38
N LEU A 250 -9.76 -6.21 -20.76
CA LEU A 250 -9.36 -7.50 -21.30
C LEU A 250 -10.61 -8.33 -21.51
N HIS A 251 -10.74 -8.95 -22.67
CA HIS A 251 -11.85 -9.83 -22.99
C HIS A 251 -11.35 -11.07 -23.75
N GLY A 252 -11.95 -12.18 -23.46
CA GLY A 252 -11.62 -13.46 -24.10
C GLY A 252 -11.82 -14.65 -23.16
N ASP A 253 -11.95 -15.81 -23.76
CA ASP A 253 -12.04 -17.06 -23.03
C ASP A 253 -10.63 -17.45 -22.55
N SER A 254 -10.45 -17.64 -21.24
CA SER A 254 -9.18 -18.09 -20.64
C SER A 254 -8.08 -17.03 -20.48
N VAL A 255 -8.43 -15.77 -20.23
CA VAL A 255 -7.45 -14.74 -19.86
C VAL A 255 -6.98 -14.99 -18.43
N LEU A 256 -5.67 -15.19 -18.24
CA LEU A 256 -5.05 -15.32 -16.93
C LEU A 256 -4.69 -13.93 -16.40
N ILE A 257 -5.18 -13.61 -15.22
CA ILE A 257 -4.91 -12.33 -14.54
C ILE A 257 -3.89 -12.57 -13.44
N SER A 258 -2.71 -12.00 -13.61
CA SER A 258 -1.65 -12.09 -12.61
C SER A 258 -1.97 -11.23 -11.38
N ALA A 259 -1.62 -11.76 -10.21
CA ALA A 259 -1.68 -11.00 -8.97
C ALA A 259 -0.68 -9.82 -9.02
N PRO A 260 -1.02 -8.66 -8.45
CA PRO A 260 -0.04 -7.59 -8.28
C PRO A 260 1.00 -7.96 -7.21
N SER A 261 2.10 -7.25 -7.20
CA SER A 261 3.16 -7.41 -6.18
C SER A 261 2.74 -6.97 -4.76
N PHE A 262 1.58 -6.36 -4.62
CA PHE A 262 1.03 -5.83 -3.35
C PHE A 262 -0.25 -6.57 -2.94
N PRO A 263 -0.63 -6.55 -1.64
CA PRO A 263 -1.83 -7.18 -1.14
C PRO A 263 -3.10 -6.63 -1.78
N THR A 264 -4.04 -7.51 -2.10
CA THR A 264 -5.37 -7.14 -2.59
C THR A 264 -6.45 -7.84 -1.77
N THR A 265 -7.63 -7.24 -1.72
CA THR A 265 -8.83 -7.85 -1.17
C THR A 265 -9.84 -8.03 -2.30
N THR A 266 -10.47 -9.20 -2.31
CA THR A 266 -11.46 -9.60 -3.31
C THR A 266 -12.82 -9.79 -2.65
N ALA A 267 -13.88 -9.28 -3.28
CA ALA A 267 -15.25 -9.64 -2.95
C ALA A 267 -15.97 -10.21 -4.17
N ILE A 268 -16.75 -11.24 -3.95
CA ILE A 268 -17.67 -11.78 -4.94
C ILE A 268 -19.07 -11.24 -4.64
N ALA A 269 -19.67 -10.62 -5.64
CA ALA A 269 -21.02 -10.07 -5.55
C ALA A 269 -21.96 -10.75 -6.53
N ASP A 270 -23.18 -11.05 -6.06
CA ASP A 270 -24.28 -11.45 -6.92
C ASP A 270 -25.08 -10.23 -7.34
N THR A 271 -25.39 -10.16 -8.59
CA THR A 271 -26.28 -9.16 -9.20
C THR A 271 -27.40 -9.86 -9.97
N VAL A 272 -28.43 -9.14 -10.33
CA VAL A 272 -29.49 -9.65 -11.22
C VAL A 272 -28.97 -10.02 -12.63
N PHE A 273 -27.77 -9.57 -12.96
CA PHE A 273 -27.09 -9.82 -14.24
C PHE A 273 -26.17 -11.06 -14.18
N GLY A 274 -25.82 -11.53 -12.98
CA GLY A 274 -24.89 -12.61 -12.71
C GLY A 274 -23.82 -12.22 -11.68
N GLY A 275 -22.81 -13.07 -11.53
CA GLY A 275 -21.68 -12.83 -10.65
C GLY A 275 -20.80 -11.67 -11.12
N LEU A 276 -20.24 -10.93 -10.17
CA LEU A 276 -19.25 -9.88 -10.38
C LEU A 276 -18.17 -10.00 -9.30
N LEU A 277 -16.92 -10.06 -9.73
CA LEU A 277 -15.76 -10.02 -8.84
C LEU A 277 -15.23 -8.58 -8.77
N LEU A 278 -15.04 -8.09 -7.55
CA LEU A 278 -14.33 -6.84 -7.25
C LEU A 278 -13.02 -7.19 -6.54
N ASN A 279 -11.88 -6.82 -7.12
CA ASN A 279 -10.58 -6.92 -6.46
C ASN A 279 -9.95 -5.52 -6.36
N VAL A 280 -9.49 -5.15 -5.18
CA VAL A 280 -8.85 -3.83 -4.95
C VAL A 280 -7.63 -4.02 -4.06
N GLY A 281 -6.60 -3.24 -4.30
CA GLY A 281 -5.44 -3.17 -3.42
C GLY A 281 -4.61 -1.93 -3.66
N PHE A 282 -3.78 -1.64 -2.67
CA PHE A 282 -2.86 -0.51 -2.70
C PHE A 282 -1.47 -0.96 -2.28
N GLN A 283 -0.47 -0.46 -2.99
CA GLN A 283 0.95 -0.61 -2.67
C GLN A 283 1.35 0.45 -1.64
N ARG A 284 2.23 0.10 -0.71
CA ARG A 284 2.95 1.11 0.08
C ARG A 284 3.68 2.05 -0.86
N GLY A 285 3.61 3.34 -0.61
CA GLY A 285 4.29 4.32 -1.44
C GLY A 285 5.80 4.17 -1.35
N ASP A 286 6.49 4.21 -2.49
CA ASP A 286 7.93 4.40 -2.51
C ASP A 286 8.22 5.80 -1.97
N GLU A 287 8.81 5.91 -0.79
CA GLU A 287 9.26 7.19 -0.27
C GLU A 287 10.44 7.65 -1.14
N LYS A 288 10.20 8.69 -1.95
CA LYS A 288 11.30 9.31 -2.69
C LYS A 288 12.23 9.97 -1.68
N TRP A 289 13.44 9.45 -1.64
CA TRP A 289 14.58 10.06 -0.99
C TRP A 289 14.80 11.46 -1.59
N MET A 290 14.74 12.49 -0.78
CA MET A 290 15.28 13.82 -1.06
C MET A 290 16.03 14.27 0.17
#